data_dba765561be56bf7b86b57585553df62
#
_entry.id   dba765561be56bf7b86b57585553df62
#
_cell.length_a   1.000
_cell.length_b   1.000
_cell.length_c   1.000
_cell.angle_alpha   90.00
_cell.angle_beta   90.00
_cell.angle_gamma   90.00
#
_symmetry.space_group_name_H-M   'P 1'
#
loop_
_entity.id
_entity.type
_entity.pdbx_description
1 polymer ?
#
loop_
_entity_poly.entity_id
_entity_poly.type
_entity_poly.pdbx_seq_one_letter_code
_entity_poly.pdbx_strand_id
1 'polypeptide(L)'
;MFAAAARSWDLEVTHGPVNVLPDAVPTEFAAALRAAFADPEVDTVVTSFIPPVYTDDEQVAAAVRDEASRSEKPCVTTFLGMRGVVEELAVGGTPGEPRRRVVPAYPLPEDGVRAVAAATRYAEWRQRDKGTPVAPDGIDRPAAEALIESVLGEGGRALTPAE
;
A
#
# COMPACT_ATOMS: atom_id res chain seq x y z
N MET A 1 14.81 18.90 -0.33
CA MET A 1 15.45 17.74 -0.96
C MET A 1 14.87 17.45 -2.34
N PHE A 2 13.56 17.38 -2.50
CA PHE A 2 12.88 17.23 -3.80
C PHE A 2 13.34 18.24 -4.85
N ALA A 3 13.38 19.53 -4.50
CA ALA A 3 13.83 20.59 -5.38
C ALA A 3 15.31 20.47 -5.82
N ALA A 4 16.16 19.80 -5.05
CA ALA A 4 17.56 19.57 -5.42
C ALA A 4 17.69 18.36 -6.35
N ALA A 5 16.98 17.27 -6.10
CA ALA A 5 16.92 16.13 -6.99
C ALA A 5 16.31 16.51 -8.34
N ALA A 6 15.20 17.26 -8.33
CA ALA A 6 14.55 17.77 -9.52
C ALA A 6 15.46 18.64 -10.37
N ARG A 7 16.25 19.54 -9.76
CA ARG A 7 17.21 20.38 -10.47
C ARG A 7 18.37 19.61 -11.09
N SER A 8 18.79 18.52 -10.47
CA SER A 8 19.88 17.70 -11.01
C SER A 8 19.46 16.85 -12.23
N TRP A 9 18.15 16.69 -12.44
CA TRP A 9 17.57 15.83 -13.47
C TRP A 9 16.65 16.58 -14.44
N ASP A 10 16.69 17.93 -14.46
CA ASP A 10 15.77 18.78 -15.23
C ASP A 10 14.28 18.48 -14.95
N LEU A 11 13.97 18.01 -13.76
CA LEU A 11 12.60 17.75 -13.34
C LEU A 11 11.90 19.07 -13.01
N GLU A 12 10.72 19.29 -13.58
CA GLU A 12 9.89 20.43 -13.28
C GLU A 12 9.19 20.23 -11.92
N VAL A 13 9.71 20.89 -10.88
CA VAL A 13 9.11 20.88 -9.54
C VAL A 13 8.19 22.07 -9.38
N THR A 14 6.91 21.80 -9.41
CA THR A 14 5.87 22.77 -9.01
C THR A 14 5.51 22.57 -7.54
N HIS A 15 4.65 23.43 -6.98
CA HIS A 15 4.06 23.22 -5.65
C HIS A 15 3.04 22.04 -5.65
N GLY A 16 3.26 21.06 -6.48
CA GLY A 16 2.41 19.91 -6.72
C GLY A 16 3.24 18.67 -7.03
N PRO A 17 2.70 17.72 -7.79
CA PRO A 17 3.40 16.49 -8.13
C PRO A 17 4.69 16.77 -8.92
N VAL A 18 5.72 15.93 -8.68
CA VAL A 18 6.94 15.94 -9.48
C VAL A 18 6.65 15.32 -10.84
N ASN A 19 6.82 16.08 -11.90
CA ASN A 19 6.72 15.59 -13.26
C ASN A 19 8.08 15.11 -13.75
N VAL A 20 8.14 13.88 -14.22
CA VAL A 20 9.27 13.33 -14.94
C VAL A 20 9.03 13.57 -16.43
N LEU A 21 10.08 13.94 -17.16
CA LEU A 21 9.95 14.25 -18.59
C LEU A 21 9.36 13.07 -19.38
N PRO A 22 8.60 13.31 -20.44
CA PRO A 22 7.94 12.23 -21.21
C PRO A 22 8.92 11.24 -21.87
N ASP A 23 10.17 11.65 -22.09
CA ASP A 23 11.25 10.85 -22.65
C ASP A 23 12.19 10.29 -21.57
N ALA A 24 11.84 10.45 -20.30
CA ALA A 24 12.63 9.94 -19.18
C ALA A 24 12.79 8.41 -19.27
N VAL A 25 14.03 7.99 -19.12
CA VAL A 25 14.36 6.56 -19.07
C VAL A 25 14.04 5.96 -17.69
N PRO A 26 13.85 4.64 -17.57
CA PRO A 26 13.51 3.98 -16.30
C PRO A 26 14.45 4.32 -15.13
N THR A 27 15.72 4.57 -15.39
CA THR A 27 16.70 4.95 -14.37
C THR A 27 16.46 6.34 -13.80
N GLU A 28 15.95 7.27 -14.58
CA GLU A 28 15.59 8.62 -14.11
C GLU A 28 14.31 8.55 -13.26
N PHE A 29 13.35 7.74 -13.69
CA PHE A 29 12.14 7.47 -12.89
C PHE A 29 12.51 6.84 -11.53
N ALA A 30 13.41 5.86 -11.52
CA ALA A 30 13.93 5.26 -10.30
C ALA A 30 14.64 6.28 -9.39
N ALA A 31 15.40 7.21 -9.97
CA ALA A 31 16.06 8.25 -9.18
C ALA A 31 15.07 9.24 -8.54
N ALA A 32 14.02 9.62 -9.25
CA ALA A 32 12.94 10.45 -8.71
C ALA A 32 12.20 9.73 -7.56
N LEU A 33 11.89 8.45 -7.73
CA LEU A 33 11.28 7.63 -6.68
C LEU A 33 12.17 7.53 -5.44
N ARG A 34 13.45 7.27 -5.64
CA ARG A 34 14.43 7.18 -4.53
C ARG A 34 14.50 8.48 -3.75
N ALA A 35 14.48 9.62 -4.43
CA ALA A 35 14.45 10.93 -3.80
C ALA A 35 13.15 11.12 -2.99
N ALA A 36 12.01 10.71 -3.54
CA ALA A 36 10.73 10.78 -2.84
C ALA A 36 10.68 9.89 -1.59
N PHE A 37 11.18 8.67 -1.67
CA PHE A 37 11.24 7.77 -0.53
C PHE A 37 12.23 8.23 0.55
N ALA A 38 13.30 8.91 0.16
CA ALA A 38 14.31 9.44 1.09
C ALA A 38 13.89 10.73 1.80
N ASP A 39 12.89 11.45 1.30
CA ASP A 39 12.43 12.72 1.86
C ASP A 39 11.67 12.49 3.18
N PRO A 40 12.12 13.03 4.32
CA PRO A 40 11.46 12.84 5.61
C PRO A 40 10.06 13.49 5.69
N GLU A 41 9.73 14.43 4.82
CA GLU A 41 8.41 15.07 4.77
C GLU A 41 7.39 14.29 3.93
N VAL A 42 7.81 13.19 3.28
CA VAL A 42 6.94 12.32 2.48
C VAL A 42 6.57 11.08 3.29
N ASP A 43 5.29 10.91 3.59
CA ASP A 43 4.77 9.73 4.29
C ASP A 43 4.36 8.61 3.33
N THR A 44 3.94 8.95 2.12
CA THR A 44 3.43 7.99 1.11
C THR A 44 3.83 8.46 -0.29
N VAL A 45 4.20 7.53 -1.15
CA VAL A 45 4.51 7.81 -2.55
C VAL A 45 3.36 7.31 -3.43
N VAL A 46 2.83 8.21 -4.24
CA VAL A 46 1.85 7.89 -5.28
C VAL A 46 2.52 8.13 -6.63
N THR A 47 2.59 7.11 -7.45
CA THR A 47 3.15 7.24 -8.80
C THR A 47 2.06 7.14 -9.85
N SER A 48 2.22 7.88 -10.94
CA SER A 48 1.35 7.77 -12.11
C SER A 48 2.22 7.69 -13.35
N PHE A 49 2.00 6.67 -14.16
CA PHE A 49 2.73 6.47 -15.39
C PHE A 49 1.76 6.30 -16.56
N ILE A 50 1.99 7.10 -17.58
CA ILE A 50 1.30 6.99 -18.87
C ILE A 50 2.35 6.52 -19.85
N PRO A 51 2.33 5.25 -20.30
CA PRO A 51 3.36 4.74 -21.18
C PRO A 51 3.37 5.49 -22.50
N PRO A 52 4.47 6.18 -22.84
CA PRO A 52 4.65 6.67 -24.19
C PRO A 52 4.86 5.48 -25.14
N VAL A 53 4.57 5.66 -26.42
CA VAL A 53 4.59 4.60 -27.45
C VAL A 53 5.93 3.86 -27.54
N TYR A 54 7.00 4.43 -27.00
CA TYR A 54 8.37 3.93 -27.13
C TYR A 54 9.06 3.56 -25.82
N THR A 55 8.35 3.62 -24.67
CA THR A 55 8.97 3.30 -23.37
C THR A 55 8.59 1.88 -22.97
N ASP A 56 9.57 1.15 -22.44
CA ASP A 56 9.39 -0.18 -21.87
C ASP A 56 8.74 -0.02 -20.47
N ASP A 57 7.45 -0.27 -20.43
CA ASP A 57 6.61 -0.18 -19.24
C ASP A 57 6.97 -1.23 -18.18
N GLU A 58 7.48 -2.40 -18.57
CA GLU A 58 7.96 -3.43 -17.66
C GLU A 58 9.17 -2.93 -16.85
N GLN A 59 10.07 -2.19 -17.49
CA GLN A 59 11.22 -1.62 -16.82
C GLN A 59 10.83 -0.50 -15.84
N VAL A 60 9.83 0.31 -16.16
CA VAL A 60 9.30 1.31 -15.22
C VAL A 60 8.58 0.64 -14.05
N ALA A 61 7.79 -0.40 -14.28
CA ALA A 61 7.15 -1.17 -13.23
C ALA A 61 8.20 -1.83 -12.30
N ALA A 62 9.26 -2.40 -12.88
CA ALA A 62 10.38 -2.94 -12.11
C ALA A 62 11.08 -1.86 -11.27
N ALA A 63 11.29 -0.65 -11.81
CA ALA A 63 11.86 0.46 -11.07
C ALA A 63 10.98 0.88 -9.88
N VAL A 64 9.66 0.96 -10.06
CA VAL A 64 8.70 1.24 -8.98
C VAL A 64 8.78 0.16 -7.89
N ARG A 65 8.71 -1.12 -8.28
CA ARG A 65 8.81 -2.26 -7.38
C ARG A 65 10.11 -2.23 -6.57
N ASP A 66 11.23 -2.08 -7.25
CA ASP A 66 12.56 -2.19 -6.65
C ASP A 66 12.84 -1.02 -5.70
N GLU A 67 12.48 0.21 -6.03
CA GLU A 67 12.65 1.35 -5.13
C GLU A 67 11.65 1.29 -3.95
N ALA A 68 10.40 0.89 -4.18
CA ALA A 68 9.43 0.69 -3.10
C ALA A 68 9.85 -0.43 -2.14
N SER A 69 10.52 -1.48 -2.62
CA SER A 69 10.99 -2.58 -1.78
C SER A 69 12.09 -2.18 -0.79
N ARG A 70 12.81 -1.10 -1.07
CA ARG A 70 13.88 -0.54 -0.24
C ARG A 70 13.40 0.46 0.81
N SER A 71 12.12 0.79 0.80
CA SER A 71 11.53 1.78 1.71
C SER A 71 10.41 1.18 2.54
N GLU A 72 10.25 1.62 3.78
CA GLU A 72 9.10 1.28 4.61
C GLU A 72 7.86 2.12 4.32
N LYS A 73 8.01 3.20 3.56
CA LYS A 73 6.88 4.08 3.21
C LYS A 73 5.92 3.37 2.27
N PRO A 74 4.61 3.55 2.45
CA PRO A 74 3.61 3.05 1.51
C PRO A 74 3.82 3.61 0.10
N CYS A 75 3.59 2.75 -0.89
CA CYS A 75 3.60 3.15 -2.30
C CYS A 75 2.37 2.59 -3.00
N VAL A 76 1.72 3.41 -3.80
CA VAL A 76 0.71 2.98 -4.76
C VAL A 76 1.05 3.52 -6.14
N THR A 77 0.66 2.80 -7.17
CA THR A 77 0.96 3.21 -8.54
C THR A 77 -0.28 3.17 -9.43
N THR A 78 -0.26 3.95 -10.49
CA THR A 78 -1.23 3.89 -11.57
C THR A 78 -0.51 3.79 -12.90
N PHE A 79 -0.96 2.86 -13.73
CA PHE A 79 -0.49 2.71 -15.09
C PHE A 79 -1.69 2.92 -16.03
N LEU A 80 -1.81 4.13 -16.57
CA LEU A 80 -2.92 4.50 -17.43
C LEU A 80 -2.86 3.76 -18.76
N GLY A 81 -3.97 3.11 -19.10
CA GLY A 81 -4.10 2.40 -20.38
C GLY A 81 -3.56 0.97 -20.40
N MET A 82 -2.99 0.46 -19.30
CA MET A 82 -2.41 -0.87 -19.23
C MET A 82 -3.24 -1.85 -18.39
N ARG A 83 -3.29 -3.09 -18.87
CA ARG A 83 -3.80 -4.23 -18.10
C ARG A 83 -2.66 -5.23 -17.91
N GLY A 84 -2.41 -5.66 -16.69
CA GLY A 84 -1.49 -6.77 -16.41
C GLY A 84 -0.19 -6.43 -15.71
N VAL A 85 0.05 -5.17 -15.31
CA VAL A 85 1.28 -4.75 -14.62
C VAL A 85 1.36 -5.28 -13.18
N VAL A 86 0.33 -5.95 -12.68
CA VAL A 86 0.23 -6.40 -11.28
C VAL A 86 1.28 -7.46 -10.93
N GLU A 87 1.72 -8.26 -11.89
CA GLU A 87 2.72 -9.30 -11.64
C GLU A 87 4.13 -8.72 -11.53
N GLU A 88 4.47 -7.75 -12.37
CA GLU A 88 5.77 -7.05 -12.37
C GLU A 88 5.97 -6.19 -11.12
N LEU A 89 4.89 -5.73 -10.50
CA LEU A 89 4.90 -4.96 -9.27
C LEU A 89 4.96 -5.83 -8.01
N ALA A 90 4.87 -7.16 -8.14
CA ALA A 90 5.02 -8.08 -7.04
C ALA A 90 6.52 -8.33 -6.77
N VAL A 91 6.99 -8.00 -5.57
CA VAL A 91 8.31 -8.42 -5.10
C VAL A 91 8.29 -9.93 -4.95
N GLY A 92 9.19 -10.60 -5.69
CA GLY A 92 9.21 -12.03 -5.88
C GLY A 92 8.97 -12.85 -4.62
N GLY A 93 8.15 -13.87 -4.78
CA GLY A 93 8.04 -15.03 -3.92
C GLY A 93 8.04 -16.25 -4.83
N THR A 94 8.77 -17.26 -4.44
CA THR A 94 8.61 -18.60 -5.02
C THR A 94 7.14 -19.02 -4.86
N PRO A 95 6.55 -19.77 -5.81
CA PRO A 95 5.21 -20.29 -5.63
C PRO A 95 5.09 -21.01 -4.27
N GLY A 96 4.26 -20.49 -3.36
CA GLY A 96 4.08 -21.04 -2.01
C GLY A 96 4.66 -20.21 -0.87
N GLU A 97 5.50 -19.21 -1.14
CA GLU A 97 5.93 -18.24 -0.10
C GLU A 97 4.99 -17.03 -0.02
N PRO A 98 4.76 -16.48 1.19
CA PRO A 98 3.96 -15.27 1.32
C PRO A 98 4.66 -14.12 0.56
N ARG A 99 3.94 -13.51 -0.37
CA ARG A 99 4.41 -12.33 -1.12
C ARG A 99 4.81 -11.24 -0.12
N ARG A 100 6.08 -10.92 -0.04
CA ARG A 100 6.62 -10.02 0.99
C ARG A 100 6.10 -8.59 0.86
N ARG A 101 5.89 -8.10 -0.35
CA ARG A 101 5.38 -6.76 -0.63
C ARG A 101 4.90 -6.68 -2.07
N VAL A 102 3.75 -6.08 -2.29
CA VAL A 102 3.23 -5.78 -3.64
C VAL A 102 2.94 -4.30 -3.67
N VAL A 103 3.39 -3.60 -4.69
CA VAL A 103 2.94 -2.23 -4.95
C VAL A 103 1.57 -2.32 -5.60
N PRO A 104 0.48 -1.87 -4.94
CA PRO A 104 -0.84 -1.93 -5.53
C PRO A 104 -0.93 -1.02 -6.75
N ALA A 105 -1.44 -1.56 -7.86
CA ALA A 105 -1.69 -0.80 -9.08
C ALA A 105 -3.19 -0.54 -9.26
N TYR A 106 -3.51 0.69 -9.64
CA TYR A 106 -4.88 1.14 -9.86
C TYR A 106 -5.03 1.65 -11.29
N PRO A 107 -6.20 1.46 -11.91
CA PRO A 107 -6.42 1.93 -13.28
C PRO A 107 -6.51 3.46 -13.38
N LEU A 108 -6.90 4.14 -12.30
CA LEU A 108 -7.06 5.58 -12.23
C LEU A 108 -6.31 6.14 -11.00
N PRO A 109 -5.68 7.32 -11.12
CA PRO A 109 -4.99 7.98 -10.00
C PRO A 109 -5.91 8.22 -8.79
N GLU A 110 -7.18 8.55 -9.04
CA GLU A 110 -8.18 8.79 -8.01
C GLU A 110 -8.43 7.54 -7.14
N ASP A 111 -8.38 6.35 -7.73
CA ASP A 111 -8.58 5.10 -6.99
C ASP A 111 -7.38 4.80 -6.10
N GLY A 112 -6.16 5.07 -6.59
CA GLY A 112 -4.94 5.00 -5.79
C GLY A 112 -4.99 5.95 -4.58
N VAL A 113 -5.37 7.19 -4.79
CA VAL A 113 -5.50 8.20 -3.71
C VAL A 113 -6.58 7.79 -2.71
N ARG A 114 -7.73 7.28 -3.16
CA ARG A 114 -8.79 6.76 -2.27
C ARG A 114 -8.31 5.60 -1.42
N ALA A 115 -7.52 4.70 -2.00
CA ALA A 115 -6.95 3.56 -1.27
C ALA A 115 -5.96 4.02 -0.19
N VAL A 116 -5.07 4.96 -0.51
CA VAL A 116 -4.15 5.58 0.47
C VAL A 116 -4.95 6.25 1.59
N ALA A 117 -5.94 7.07 1.26
CA ALA A 117 -6.78 7.75 2.25
C ALA A 117 -7.54 6.75 3.15
N ALA A 118 -7.98 5.62 2.62
CA ALA A 118 -8.62 4.58 3.42
C ALA A 118 -7.62 3.90 4.37
N ALA A 119 -6.41 3.59 3.89
CA ALA A 119 -5.34 3.01 4.70
C ALA A 119 -4.90 3.96 5.83
N THR A 120 -4.77 5.26 5.53
CA THR A 120 -4.43 6.29 6.53
C THR A 120 -5.49 6.37 7.62
N ARG A 121 -6.78 6.46 7.26
CA ARG A 121 -7.87 6.46 8.25
C ARG A 121 -7.89 5.19 9.12
N TYR A 122 -7.57 4.04 8.53
CA TYR A 122 -7.48 2.80 9.29
C TYR A 122 -6.29 2.81 10.26
N ALA A 123 -5.12 3.32 9.82
CA ALA A 123 -3.95 3.45 10.68
C ALA A 123 -4.21 4.42 11.86
N GLU A 124 -4.84 5.57 11.61
CA GLU A 124 -5.26 6.52 12.63
C GLU A 124 -6.26 5.89 13.61
N TRP A 125 -7.25 5.13 13.09
CA TRP A 125 -8.19 4.42 13.94
C TRP A 125 -7.50 3.38 14.83
N ARG A 126 -6.52 2.65 14.30
CA ARG A 126 -5.74 1.69 15.08
C ARG A 126 -4.93 2.33 16.20
N GLN A 127 -4.47 3.56 16.01
CA GLN A 127 -3.67 4.31 16.98
C GLN A 127 -4.53 5.02 18.05
N ARG A 128 -5.84 5.14 17.83
CA ARG A 128 -6.74 5.75 18.81
C ARG A 128 -6.71 4.95 20.11
N ASP A 129 -6.81 5.67 21.23
CA ASP A 129 -7.06 5.05 22.52
C ASP A 129 -8.39 4.29 22.45
N LYS A 130 -8.33 3.01 22.71
CA LYS A 130 -9.51 2.10 22.68
C LYS A 130 -10.25 2.09 24.00
N GLY A 131 -9.79 2.89 24.97
CA GLY A 131 -10.32 2.90 26.32
C GLY A 131 -10.03 1.60 27.08
N THR A 132 -10.57 1.51 28.26
CA THR A 132 -10.49 0.31 29.09
C THR A 132 -11.71 -0.57 28.82
N PRO A 133 -11.52 -1.86 28.53
CA PRO A 133 -12.65 -2.79 28.41
C PRO A 133 -13.46 -2.79 29.71
N VAL A 134 -14.73 -2.46 29.61
CA VAL A 134 -15.67 -2.57 30.73
C VAL A 134 -16.27 -3.95 30.67
N ALA A 135 -16.14 -4.71 31.76
CA ALA A 135 -16.93 -5.93 31.95
C ALA A 135 -18.23 -5.51 32.60
N PRO A 136 -19.41 -5.63 31.95
CA PRO A 136 -20.67 -5.34 32.57
C PRO A 136 -20.89 -6.28 33.78
N ASP A 137 -21.55 -5.76 34.83
CA ASP A 137 -21.93 -6.57 35.96
C ASP A 137 -22.93 -7.68 35.54
N GLY A 138 -22.80 -8.84 36.14
CA GLY A 138 -23.71 -9.97 35.90
C GLY A 138 -23.33 -10.86 34.72
N ILE A 139 -22.16 -10.66 34.08
CA ILE A 139 -21.66 -11.60 33.09
C ILE A 139 -20.84 -12.68 33.77
N ASP A 140 -21.34 -13.92 33.70
CA ASP A 140 -20.61 -15.12 34.11
C ASP A 140 -19.71 -15.59 32.98
N ARG A 141 -18.45 -15.02 32.93
CA ARG A 141 -17.48 -15.42 31.94
C ARG A 141 -17.11 -16.89 31.95
N PRO A 142 -16.84 -17.52 33.11
CA PRO A 142 -16.56 -18.94 33.17
C PRO A 142 -17.67 -19.81 32.58
N ALA A 143 -18.94 -19.49 32.86
CA ALA A 143 -20.06 -20.19 32.26
C ALA A 143 -20.16 -20.02 30.75
N ALA A 144 -19.92 -18.80 30.24
CA ALA A 144 -19.93 -18.54 28.81
C ALA A 144 -18.76 -19.26 28.09
N GLU A 145 -17.58 -19.28 28.68
CA GLU A 145 -16.40 -19.99 28.12
C GLU A 145 -16.67 -21.51 28.08
N ALA A 146 -17.20 -22.09 29.15
CA ALA A 146 -17.56 -23.50 29.21
C ALA A 146 -18.61 -23.90 28.16
N LEU A 147 -19.59 -23.04 27.92
CA LEU A 147 -20.62 -23.24 26.90
C LEU A 147 -19.98 -23.22 25.50
N ILE A 148 -19.11 -22.25 25.21
CA ILE A 148 -18.42 -22.13 23.95
C ILE A 148 -17.54 -23.37 23.70
N GLU A 149 -16.78 -23.81 24.68
CA GLU A 149 -15.93 -25.01 24.57
C GLU A 149 -16.76 -26.28 24.31
N SER A 150 -17.90 -26.44 25.00
CA SER A 150 -18.80 -27.56 24.74
C SER A 150 -19.30 -27.59 23.31
N VAL A 151 -19.78 -26.44 22.79
CA VAL A 151 -20.30 -26.33 21.43
C VAL A 151 -19.21 -26.54 20.36
N LEU A 152 -17.99 -26.06 20.62
CA LEU A 152 -16.85 -26.29 19.72
C LEU A 152 -16.43 -27.78 19.74
N GLY A 153 -16.48 -28.44 20.90
CA GLY A 153 -16.20 -29.87 21.04
C GLY A 153 -17.18 -30.75 20.29
N GLU A 154 -18.40 -30.31 20.08
CA GLU A 154 -19.46 -30.96 19.30
C GLU A 154 -19.37 -30.71 17.77
N GLY A 155 -18.33 -30.02 17.32
CA GLY A 155 -18.11 -29.72 15.89
C GLY A 155 -18.51 -28.29 15.50
N GLY A 156 -18.96 -27.47 16.44
CA GLY A 156 -19.32 -26.07 16.24
C GLY A 156 -20.70 -25.90 15.60
N ARG A 157 -21.53 -25.07 16.22
CA ARG A 157 -22.85 -24.64 15.73
C ARG A 157 -23.18 -23.24 16.25
N ALA A 158 -24.19 -22.63 15.68
CA ALA A 158 -24.72 -21.40 16.25
C ALA A 158 -25.39 -21.71 17.62
N LEU A 159 -25.17 -20.82 18.58
CA LEU A 159 -25.89 -20.87 19.88
C LEU A 159 -27.36 -20.56 19.64
N THR A 160 -28.21 -21.19 20.44
CA THR A 160 -29.66 -20.90 20.48
C THR A 160 -29.90 -19.65 21.34
N PRO A 161 -31.03 -18.94 21.16
CA PRO A 161 -31.37 -17.78 22.00
C PRO A 161 -31.48 -18.06 23.50
N ALA A 162 -31.56 -19.33 23.90
CA ALA A 162 -31.68 -19.76 25.30
C ALA A 162 -30.31 -20.12 25.93
N GLU A 163 -29.32 -20.35 25.14
CA GLU A 163 -27.90 -20.50 25.50
C GLU A 163 -27.23 -19.16 25.61
#